data_a05e1ce28211d5830ed3fa7f61047245
#
_entry.id   a05e1ce28211d5830ed3fa7f61047245
#
_cell.length_a   1.000
_cell.length_b   1.000
_cell.length_c   1.000
_cell.angle_alpha   90.00
_cell.angle_beta   90.00
_cell.angle_gamma   90.00
#
_symmetry.space_group_name_H-M   'P 1'
#
loop_
_entity.id
_entity.type
_entity.pdbx_description
1 polymer ?
#
loop_
_entity_poly.entity_id
_entity_poly.type
_entity_poly.pdbx_seq_one_letter_code
_entity_poly.pdbx_strand_id
1 'polypeptide(L)'
;QSTIGQMRVPFTIDAHRSPHQQYFANRSFIAKQVGNVRDVGAAVGYNVNVGFPIILEAGLFNGSGLTNQKDYWTKGTNYSAKAQFLLPCGLNVVGSIQKVKPSDVTVTMYDGGLTFHHKQLLIEAEYLYKHYSKDAFEGVHAFDGFINYDFLMKKGPLQKISALARYDFMSNHSNGKRYENSNGESVLKVNDYKRSRITSGITLSFAKPFISDVRINFEKYFYAKNSI
;
A
#
# COMPACT_ATOMS: atom_id res chain seq x y z
N GLN A 1 -22.82 1.87 6.48
CA GLN A 1 -22.08 2.67 7.45
C GLN A 1 -21.63 3.97 6.78
N SER A 2 -21.76 5.11 7.47
CA SER A 2 -21.26 6.41 7.00
C SER A 2 -20.26 6.96 8.02
N THR A 3 -19.19 7.58 7.54
CA THR A 3 -18.16 8.20 8.37
C THR A 3 -17.87 9.59 7.83
N ILE A 4 -17.80 10.59 8.72
CA ILE A 4 -17.46 11.97 8.38
C ILE A 4 -16.35 12.42 9.33
N GLY A 5 -15.35 13.11 8.81
CA GLY A 5 -14.21 13.64 9.56
C GLY A 5 -12.89 13.05 9.10
N GLN A 6 -11.93 12.98 10.01
CA GLN A 6 -10.61 12.41 9.75
C GLN A 6 -10.66 10.89 9.78
N MET A 7 -10.33 10.25 8.68
CA MET A 7 -10.37 8.78 8.55
C MET A 7 -9.25 8.24 7.69
N ARG A 8 -9.09 6.92 7.66
CA ARG A 8 -8.28 6.26 6.64
C ARG A 8 -9.00 6.28 5.32
N VAL A 9 -8.28 6.64 4.28
CA VAL A 9 -8.79 6.59 2.91
C VAL A 9 -8.94 5.13 2.48
N PRO A 10 -10.09 4.71 1.93
CA PRO A 10 -10.29 3.32 1.49
C PRO A 10 -9.49 3.05 0.22
N PHE A 11 -8.21 2.76 0.39
CA PHE A 11 -7.26 2.54 -0.69
C PHE A 11 -6.15 1.58 -0.25
N THR A 12 -5.71 0.66 -1.12
CA THR A 12 -4.65 -0.35 -0.92
C THR A 12 -4.91 -1.37 0.20
N ILE A 13 -4.02 -2.34 0.33
CA ILE A 13 -3.97 -3.31 1.42
C ILE A 13 -2.90 -2.89 2.43
N ASP A 14 -1.61 -2.85 2.02
CA ASP A 14 -0.51 -2.62 2.95
C ASP A 14 -0.48 -1.20 3.52
N ALA A 15 -0.72 -0.17 2.70
CA ALA A 15 -0.76 1.21 3.19
C ALA A 15 -1.93 1.45 4.15
N HIS A 16 -3.06 0.78 3.95
CA HIS A 16 -4.22 0.87 4.82
C HIS A 16 -4.05 0.13 6.15
N ARG A 17 -3.07 -0.79 6.25
CA ARG A 17 -2.78 -1.58 7.46
C ARG A 17 -2.27 -0.70 8.60
N SER A 18 -2.77 -0.91 9.82
CA SER A 18 -2.30 -0.21 11.02
C SER A 18 -0.86 -0.60 11.37
N PRO A 19 -0.09 0.26 12.05
CA PRO A 19 1.28 -0.07 12.44
C PRO A 19 1.41 -1.35 13.27
N HIS A 20 0.45 -1.64 14.15
CA HIS A 20 0.45 -2.87 14.96
C HIS A 20 0.09 -4.13 14.16
N GLN A 21 -0.55 -3.97 12.99
CA GLN A 21 -0.93 -5.08 12.11
C GLN A 21 0.11 -5.37 11.03
N GLN A 22 1.24 -4.67 11.05
CA GLN A 22 2.29 -4.87 10.07
C GLN A 22 3.05 -6.16 10.34
N TYR A 23 3.35 -6.90 9.28
CA TYR A 23 4.13 -8.13 9.35
C TYR A 23 5.63 -7.84 9.41
N PHE A 24 6.10 -6.81 8.71
CA PHE A 24 7.51 -6.44 8.61
C PHE A 24 7.80 -5.14 9.38
N ALA A 25 9.06 -4.95 9.76
CA ALA A 25 9.49 -3.72 10.42
C ALA A 25 9.36 -2.49 9.51
N ASN A 26 9.64 -2.67 8.20
CA ASN A 26 9.48 -1.64 7.19
C ASN A 26 8.27 -1.88 6.30
N ARG A 27 7.61 -0.80 5.88
CA ARG A 27 6.51 -0.84 4.91
C ARG A 27 7.00 -1.24 3.51
N SER A 28 6.06 -1.71 2.69
CA SER A 28 6.28 -1.98 1.27
C SER A 28 6.62 -0.71 0.47
N PHE A 29 7.08 -0.88 -0.76
CA PHE A 29 7.25 0.25 -1.68
C PHE A 29 5.91 0.85 -2.10
N ILE A 30 4.83 0.06 -2.16
CA ILE A 30 3.47 0.55 -2.40
C ILE A 30 3.08 1.56 -1.33
N ALA A 31 3.24 1.23 -0.06
CA ALA A 31 2.89 2.13 1.03
C ALA A 31 3.67 3.45 1.01
N LYS A 32 4.90 3.44 0.49
CA LYS A 32 5.69 4.67 0.29
C LYS A 32 5.17 5.51 -0.87
N GLN A 33 4.56 4.90 -1.90
CA GLN A 33 4.00 5.62 -3.06
C GLN A 33 2.65 6.27 -2.77
N VAL A 34 1.86 5.69 -1.89
CA VAL A 34 0.52 6.21 -1.54
C VAL A 34 0.58 7.54 -0.78
N GLY A 35 1.64 7.76 0.00
CA GLY A 35 1.79 8.97 0.80
C GLY A 35 0.85 8.99 2.00
N ASN A 36 -0.07 9.95 2.06
CA ASN A 36 -0.98 10.10 3.19
C ASN A 36 -2.11 9.04 3.16
N VAL A 37 -2.09 8.13 4.13
CA VAL A 37 -3.12 7.09 4.30
C VAL A 37 -4.37 7.58 5.04
N ARG A 38 -4.36 8.82 5.54
CA ARG A 38 -5.48 9.48 6.24
C ARG A 38 -5.76 10.82 5.62
N ASP A 39 -7.05 11.15 5.57
CA ASP A 39 -7.52 12.44 5.07
C ASP A 39 -8.82 12.83 5.78
N VAL A 40 -9.25 14.06 5.59
CA VAL A 40 -10.54 14.57 6.07
C VAL A 40 -11.55 14.49 4.94
N GLY A 41 -12.72 13.94 5.23
CA GLY A 41 -13.75 13.77 4.21
C GLY A 41 -15.01 13.07 4.73
N ALA A 42 -15.77 12.54 3.78
CA ALA A 42 -16.93 11.71 4.04
C ALA A 42 -16.83 10.42 3.21
N ALA A 43 -17.11 9.30 3.85
CA ALA A 43 -17.09 7.99 3.20
C ALA A 43 -18.34 7.17 3.58
N VAL A 44 -18.74 6.30 2.67
CA VAL A 44 -19.79 5.31 2.87
C VAL A 44 -19.22 3.93 2.64
N GLY A 45 -19.61 2.99 3.49
CA GLY A 45 -19.32 1.57 3.36
C GLY A 45 -20.60 0.76 3.27
N TYR A 46 -20.62 -0.21 2.37
CA TYR A 46 -21.73 -1.12 2.18
C TYR A 46 -21.24 -2.56 2.09
N ASN A 47 -21.89 -3.44 2.87
CA ASN A 47 -21.59 -4.86 2.88
C ASN A 47 -22.70 -5.61 2.16
N VAL A 48 -22.34 -6.41 1.16
CA VAL A 48 -23.26 -7.27 0.40
C VAL A 48 -22.87 -8.71 0.64
N ASN A 49 -23.84 -9.60 0.71
CA ASN A 49 -23.61 -11.03 0.75
C ASN A 49 -24.35 -11.70 -0.43
N VAL A 50 -23.58 -12.21 -1.38
CA VAL A 50 -24.09 -12.92 -2.58
C VAL A 50 -23.64 -14.39 -2.59
N GLY A 51 -23.61 -15.02 -1.41
CA GLY A 51 -22.98 -16.32 -1.18
C GLY A 51 -21.59 -16.21 -0.57
N PHE A 52 -20.98 -15.04 -0.66
CA PHE A 52 -19.78 -14.63 0.07
C PHE A 52 -19.84 -13.11 0.34
N PRO A 53 -19.18 -12.62 1.40
CA PRO A 53 -19.17 -11.20 1.71
C PRO A 53 -18.40 -10.36 0.68
N ILE A 54 -19.01 -9.23 0.27
CA ILE A 54 -18.38 -8.18 -0.52
C ILE A 54 -18.44 -6.89 0.30
N ILE A 55 -17.30 -6.24 0.47
CA ILE A 55 -17.20 -4.96 1.19
C ILE A 55 -16.89 -3.88 0.15
N LEU A 56 -17.76 -2.89 0.06
CA LEU A 56 -17.62 -1.75 -0.83
C LEU A 56 -17.44 -0.49 0.02
N GLU A 57 -16.43 0.29 -0.27
CA GLU A 57 -16.16 1.55 0.40
C GLU A 57 -15.89 2.63 -0.65
N ALA A 58 -16.47 3.82 -0.47
CA ALA A 58 -16.19 4.97 -1.33
C ALA A 58 -16.30 6.26 -0.53
N GLY A 59 -15.54 7.27 -0.91
CA GLY A 59 -15.57 8.55 -0.22
C GLY A 59 -15.00 9.71 -1.01
N LEU A 60 -15.35 10.91 -0.58
CA LEU A 60 -14.82 12.20 -1.03
C LEU A 60 -13.96 12.79 0.06
N PHE A 61 -12.78 13.27 -0.32
CA PHE A 61 -11.75 13.70 0.60
C PHE A 61 -11.20 15.08 0.24
N ASN A 62 -10.56 15.72 1.22
CA ASN A 62 -9.89 17.00 1.01
C ASN A 62 -8.68 16.90 0.05
N GLY A 63 -7.94 15.78 0.05
CA GLY A 63 -6.81 15.53 -0.84
C GLY A 63 -5.47 16.05 -0.35
N SER A 64 -5.43 16.78 0.78
CA SER A 64 -4.20 17.32 1.37
C SER A 64 -3.59 16.42 2.44
N GLY A 65 -4.29 15.36 2.85
CA GLY A 65 -3.90 14.52 3.95
C GLY A 65 -3.95 15.27 5.29
N LEU A 66 -3.10 14.87 6.25
CA LEU A 66 -3.07 15.47 7.58
C LEU A 66 -1.98 16.53 7.77
N THR A 67 -1.02 16.61 6.86
CA THR A 67 0.21 17.40 7.05
C THR A 67 0.08 18.87 6.65
N ASN A 68 -0.80 19.20 5.73
CA ASN A 68 -1.02 20.55 5.21
C ASN A 68 -2.48 20.97 5.37
N GLN A 69 -2.99 20.95 6.59
CA GLN A 69 -4.37 21.34 6.88
C GLN A 69 -4.69 22.82 6.60
N LYS A 70 -3.68 23.64 6.30
CA LYS A 70 -3.87 25.03 5.89
C LYS A 70 -4.43 25.17 4.47
N ASP A 71 -4.17 24.20 3.60
CA ASP A 71 -4.62 24.19 2.21
C ASP A 71 -5.87 23.32 2.07
N TYR A 72 -6.86 23.58 2.91
CA TYR A 72 -8.15 22.90 2.81
C TYR A 72 -8.78 23.15 1.46
N TRP A 73 -9.34 22.08 0.89
CA TRP A 73 -10.10 22.11 -0.34
C TRP A 73 -9.28 22.48 -1.57
N THR A 74 -8.35 21.60 -1.90
CA THR A 74 -7.72 21.63 -3.25
C THR A 74 -8.83 21.74 -4.31
N LYS A 75 -8.63 22.62 -5.30
CA LYS A 75 -9.62 22.93 -6.36
C LYS A 75 -9.90 21.71 -7.25
N GLY A 76 -10.37 20.62 -6.69
CA GLY A 76 -10.63 19.39 -7.42
C GLY A 76 -11.39 18.37 -6.57
N THR A 77 -12.13 17.51 -7.24
CA THR A 77 -12.80 16.38 -6.58
C THR A 77 -11.77 15.30 -6.30
N ASN A 78 -11.47 15.09 -5.01
CA ASN A 78 -10.62 14.00 -4.56
C ASN A 78 -11.53 12.86 -4.05
N TYR A 79 -11.31 11.67 -4.55
CA TYR A 79 -12.13 10.52 -4.19
C TYR A 79 -11.29 9.26 -4.07
N SER A 80 -11.83 8.31 -3.34
CA SER A 80 -11.31 6.96 -3.28
C SER A 80 -12.45 5.96 -3.23
N ALA A 81 -12.24 4.78 -3.83
CA ALA A 81 -13.15 3.66 -3.75
C ALA A 81 -12.36 2.36 -3.65
N LYS A 82 -12.89 1.42 -2.88
CA LYS A 82 -12.30 0.10 -2.63
C LYS A 82 -13.37 -0.95 -2.61
N ALA A 83 -13.12 -2.07 -3.27
CA ALA A 83 -13.95 -3.27 -3.23
C ALA A 83 -13.13 -4.46 -2.72
N GLN A 84 -13.71 -5.26 -1.83
CA GLN A 84 -13.09 -6.47 -1.30
C GLN A 84 -14.07 -7.64 -1.44
N PHE A 85 -13.57 -8.75 -1.96
CA PHE A 85 -14.33 -9.98 -2.21
C PHE A 85 -13.76 -11.08 -1.31
N LEU A 86 -14.48 -11.42 -0.23
CA LEU A 86 -14.06 -12.39 0.78
C LEU A 86 -14.54 -13.78 0.41
N LEU A 87 -13.77 -14.52 -0.36
CA LEU A 87 -14.14 -15.84 -0.87
C LEU A 87 -14.04 -16.93 0.22
N PRO A 88 -14.94 -17.94 0.22
CA PRO A 88 -14.98 -18.97 1.27
C PRO A 88 -13.72 -19.83 1.39
N CYS A 89 -12.91 -19.92 0.31
CA CYS A 89 -11.63 -20.65 0.33
C CYS A 89 -10.50 -19.96 1.11
N GLY A 90 -10.76 -18.81 1.75
CA GLY A 90 -9.77 -17.99 2.46
C GLY A 90 -9.04 -17.00 1.56
N LEU A 91 -9.48 -16.83 0.31
CA LEU A 91 -8.97 -15.84 -0.62
C LEU A 91 -9.78 -14.53 -0.49
N ASN A 92 -9.07 -13.43 -0.28
CA ASN A 92 -9.62 -12.09 -0.35
C ASN A 92 -9.00 -11.38 -1.56
N VAL A 93 -9.84 -10.88 -2.48
CA VAL A 93 -9.41 -10.11 -3.64
C VAL A 93 -9.81 -8.66 -3.43
N VAL A 94 -8.90 -7.75 -3.67
CA VAL A 94 -9.09 -6.31 -3.45
C VAL A 94 -8.80 -5.55 -4.74
N GLY A 95 -9.68 -4.58 -5.04
CA GLY A 95 -9.42 -3.59 -6.07
C GLY A 95 -9.74 -2.21 -5.52
N SER A 96 -8.89 -1.22 -5.79
CA SER A 96 -9.11 0.14 -5.32
C SER A 96 -8.62 1.20 -6.29
N ILE A 97 -9.21 2.38 -6.20
CA ILE A 97 -8.85 3.56 -6.99
C ILE A 97 -8.82 4.78 -6.08
N GLN A 98 -7.83 5.64 -6.27
CA GLN A 98 -7.77 6.95 -5.62
C GLN A 98 -7.38 8.02 -6.62
N LYS A 99 -8.10 9.14 -6.60
CA LYS A 99 -7.77 10.35 -7.35
C LYS A 99 -7.59 11.50 -6.38
N VAL A 100 -6.43 12.15 -6.44
CA VAL A 100 -6.12 13.33 -5.63
C VAL A 100 -5.50 14.43 -6.49
N LYS A 101 -5.77 15.68 -6.15
CA LYS A 101 -5.17 16.84 -6.79
C LYS A 101 -4.57 17.75 -5.72
N PRO A 102 -3.37 17.42 -5.21
CA PRO A 102 -2.74 18.20 -4.13
C PRO A 102 -2.33 19.62 -4.56
N SER A 103 -2.12 19.83 -5.86
CA SER A 103 -1.78 21.12 -6.47
C SER A 103 -2.32 21.18 -7.90
N ASP A 104 -1.51 21.55 -8.88
CA ASP A 104 -1.92 21.64 -10.30
C ASP A 104 -1.93 20.31 -11.04
N VAL A 105 -1.28 19.29 -10.50
CA VAL A 105 -1.19 17.95 -11.08
C VAL A 105 -2.18 17.00 -10.42
N THR A 106 -3.02 16.37 -11.22
CA THR A 106 -3.89 15.29 -10.76
C THR A 106 -3.10 13.99 -10.70
N VAL A 107 -3.19 13.29 -9.57
CA VAL A 107 -2.62 11.96 -9.35
C VAL A 107 -3.76 10.96 -9.30
N THR A 108 -3.74 9.97 -10.18
CA THR A 108 -4.68 8.84 -10.15
C THR A 108 -3.90 7.58 -9.87
N MET A 109 -4.35 6.82 -8.88
CA MET A 109 -3.73 5.57 -8.49
C MET A 109 -4.75 4.44 -8.60
N TYR A 110 -4.31 3.33 -9.17
CA TYR A 110 -5.07 2.09 -9.30
C TYR A 110 -4.32 1.02 -8.53
N ASP A 111 -5.04 0.26 -7.75
CA ASP A 111 -4.47 -0.78 -6.93
C ASP A 111 -5.28 -2.05 -7.04
N GLY A 112 -4.60 -3.18 -7.07
CA GLY A 112 -5.21 -4.50 -7.08
C GLY A 112 -4.35 -5.47 -6.29
N GLY A 113 -5.00 -6.25 -5.44
CA GLY A 113 -4.27 -7.20 -4.62
C GLY A 113 -5.11 -8.38 -4.18
N LEU A 114 -4.43 -9.34 -3.61
CA LEU A 114 -5.03 -10.54 -3.05
C LEU A 114 -4.34 -10.94 -1.76
N THR A 115 -5.12 -11.52 -0.86
CA THR A 115 -4.63 -12.14 0.37
C THR A 115 -5.23 -13.53 0.48
N PHE A 116 -4.41 -14.54 0.62
CA PHE A 116 -4.84 -15.92 0.87
C PHE A 116 -4.42 -16.34 2.27
N HIS A 117 -5.40 -16.74 3.07
CA HIS A 117 -5.17 -17.23 4.42
C HIS A 117 -5.75 -18.62 4.60
N HIS A 118 -4.88 -19.59 4.89
CA HIS A 118 -5.29 -20.95 5.22
C HIS A 118 -4.49 -21.49 6.39
N LYS A 119 -5.16 -21.73 7.52
CA LYS A 119 -4.54 -22.17 8.77
C LYS A 119 -3.39 -21.23 9.20
N GLN A 120 -2.15 -21.72 9.17
CA GLN A 120 -0.95 -20.98 9.55
C GLN A 120 -0.27 -20.23 8.38
N LEU A 121 -0.75 -20.48 7.15
CA LEU A 121 -0.19 -19.88 5.94
C LEU A 121 -0.94 -18.62 5.58
N LEU A 122 -0.20 -17.55 5.33
CA LEU A 122 -0.69 -16.30 4.74
C LEU A 122 0.16 -15.95 3.53
N ILE A 123 -0.48 -15.69 2.41
CA ILE A 123 0.15 -15.15 1.19
C ILE A 123 -0.58 -13.86 0.85
N GLU A 124 0.17 -12.82 0.52
CA GLU A 124 -0.37 -11.55 0.04
C GLU A 124 0.43 -11.06 -1.15
N ALA A 125 -0.26 -10.47 -2.12
CA ALA A 125 0.34 -9.80 -3.25
C ALA A 125 -0.49 -8.58 -3.60
N GLU A 126 0.17 -7.47 -3.92
CA GLU A 126 -0.44 -6.19 -4.22
C GLU A 126 0.33 -5.49 -5.34
N TYR A 127 -0.38 -4.84 -6.24
CA TYR A 127 0.19 -4.08 -7.34
C TYR A 127 -0.47 -2.72 -7.41
N LEU A 128 0.34 -1.67 -7.53
CA LEU A 128 -0.06 -0.28 -7.64
C LEU A 128 0.44 0.31 -8.95
N TYR A 129 -0.44 1.00 -9.66
CA TYR A 129 -0.09 1.91 -10.75
C TYR A 129 -0.47 3.34 -10.40
N LYS A 130 0.49 4.25 -10.46
CA LYS A 130 0.33 5.67 -10.16
C LYS A 130 0.58 6.50 -11.40
N HIS A 131 -0.43 7.23 -11.83
CA HIS A 131 -0.43 8.07 -13.03
C HIS A 131 -0.54 9.55 -12.68
N TYR A 132 0.14 10.39 -13.44
CA TYR A 132 0.11 11.84 -13.27
C TYR A 132 -0.47 12.49 -14.52
N SER A 133 -1.39 13.45 -14.34
CA SER A 133 -1.97 14.19 -15.46
C SER A 133 -0.93 15.04 -16.18
N LYS A 134 -1.13 15.25 -17.49
CA LYS A 134 -0.29 16.09 -18.37
C LYS A 134 1.17 15.60 -18.47
N ASP A 135 1.41 14.32 -18.25
CA ASP A 135 2.76 13.73 -18.21
C ASP A 135 3.75 14.56 -17.38
N ALA A 136 3.24 15.09 -16.25
CA ALA A 136 4.02 15.96 -15.37
C ALA A 136 5.18 15.19 -14.70
N PHE A 137 4.97 13.89 -14.44
CA PHE A 137 5.94 12.98 -13.87
C PHE A 137 5.83 11.62 -14.54
N GLU A 138 6.91 10.85 -14.46
CA GLU A 138 6.92 9.43 -14.86
C GLU A 138 5.87 8.64 -14.07
N GLY A 139 5.09 7.81 -14.76
CA GLY A 139 4.16 6.89 -14.12
C GLY A 139 4.90 5.83 -13.31
N VAL A 140 4.41 5.48 -12.13
CA VAL A 140 5.07 4.54 -11.22
C VAL A 140 4.29 3.24 -11.13
N HIS A 141 4.99 2.13 -11.31
CA HIS A 141 4.54 0.78 -11.06
C HIS A 141 5.22 0.27 -9.79
N ALA A 142 4.44 -0.21 -8.84
CA ALA A 142 4.96 -0.82 -7.63
C ALA A 142 4.29 -2.17 -7.39
N PHE A 143 5.04 -3.12 -6.90
CA PHE A 143 4.59 -4.46 -6.53
C PHE A 143 5.10 -4.80 -5.14
N ASP A 144 4.27 -5.47 -4.36
CA ASP A 144 4.60 -6.10 -3.09
C ASP A 144 4.03 -7.51 -3.07
N GLY A 145 4.80 -8.47 -2.61
CA GLY A 145 4.29 -9.81 -2.40
C GLY A 145 5.03 -10.50 -1.26
N PHE A 146 4.30 -11.09 -0.32
CA PHE A 146 4.91 -11.80 0.79
C PHE A 146 4.20 -13.10 1.16
N ILE A 147 4.94 -13.95 1.82
CA ILE A 147 4.47 -15.18 2.44
C ILE A 147 4.84 -15.15 3.93
N ASN A 148 3.93 -15.57 4.76
CA ASN A 148 4.13 -15.80 6.19
C ASN A 148 3.64 -17.19 6.56
N TYR A 149 4.44 -17.88 7.38
CA TYR A 149 4.04 -19.15 7.98
C TYR A 149 4.23 -19.12 9.50
N ASP A 150 3.16 -19.44 10.24
CA ASP A 150 3.11 -19.40 11.68
C ASP A 150 3.35 -20.78 12.30
N PHE A 151 4.44 -20.94 13.05
CA PHE A 151 4.72 -22.10 13.88
C PHE A 151 4.14 -21.86 15.28
N LEU A 152 3.08 -22.58 15.64
CA LEU A 152 2.42 -22.43 16.93
C LEU A 152 3.16 -23.23 18.00
N MET A 153 3.50 -22.57 19.11
CA MET A 153 4.15 -23.18 20.26
C MET A 153 3.10 -23.64 21.28
N LYS A 154 3.23 -24.87 21.78
CA LYS A 154 2.22 -25.45 22.69
C LYS A 154 2.45 -25.12 24.17
N LYS A 155 3.65 -24.68 24.54
CA LYS A 155 4.03 -24.45 25.94
C LYS A 155 4.94 -23.25 26.09
N GLY A 156 4.85 -22.57 27.25
CA GLY A 156 5.71 -21.44 27.62
C GLY A 156 5.17 -20.07 27.21
N PRO A 157 5.93 -19.00 27.47
CA PRO A 157 5.52 -17.62 27.13
C PRO A 157 5.55 -17.33 25.64
N LEU A 158 6.41 -18.01 24.87
CA LEU A 158 6.45 -17.89 23.40
C LEU A 158 5.30 -18.69 22.80
N GLN A 159 4.35 -17.99 22.17
CA GLN A 159 3.17 -18.64 21.59
C GLN A 159 3.35 -19.00 20.12
N LYS A 160 4.13 -18.17 19.39
CA LYS A 160 4.22 -18.28 17.95
C LYS A 160 5.56 -17.79 17.45
N ILE A 161 6.11 -18.50 16.46
CA ILE A 161 7.22 -18.06 15.63
C ILE A 161 6.68 -17.92 14.21
N SER A 162 6.77 -16.73 13.61
CA SER A 162 6.37 -16.50 12.22
C SER A 162 7.62 -16.36 11.37
N ALA A 163 7.71 -17.15 10.30
CA ALA A 163 8.74 -17.01 9.27
C ALA A 163 8.14 -16.25 8.08
N LEU A 164 8.84 -15.19 7.61
CA LEU A 164 8.33 -14.26 6.62
C LEU A 164 9.36 -14.06 5.51
N ALA A 165 8.86 -13.95 4.29
CA ALA A 165 9.65 -13.52 3.13
C ALA A 165 8.80 -12.57 2.27
N ARG A 166 9.40 -11.45 1.81
CA ARG A 166 8.75 -10.44 0.97
C ARG A 166 9.65 -10.04 -0.19
N TYR A 167 9.04 -9.81 -1.32
CA TYR A 167 9.63 -9.17 -2.48
C TYR A 167 8.87 -7.88 -2.78
N ASP A 168 9.59 -6.78 -2.88
CA ASP A 168 9.09 -5.47 -3.32
C ASP A 168 9.77 -5.05 -4.62
N PHE A 169 9.02 -4.40 -5.48
CA PHE A 169 9.52 -3.79 -6.72
C PHE A 169 8.93 -2.39 -6.89
N MET A 170 9.71 -1.48 -7.45
CA MET A 170 9.28 -0.16 -7.88
C MET A 170 9.97 0.22 -9.19
N SER A 171 9.21 0.74 -10.16
CA SER A 171 9.72 1.26 -11.42
C SER A 171 10.46 2.59 -11.24
N ASN A 172 10.99 3.12 -12.33
CA ASN A 172 11.56 4.47 -12.35
C ASN A 172 10.52 5.53 -11.96
N HIS A 173 11.02 6.65 -11.41
CA HIS A 173 10.24 7.84 -11.16
C HIS A 173 11.03 9.09 -11.55
N SER A 174 10.33 10.17 -11.90
CA SER A 174 10.93 11.46 -12.27
C SER A 174 10.54 12.55 -11.26
N ASN A 175 11.30 13.64 -11.24
CA ASN A 175 10.96 14.84 -10.48
C ASN A 175 10.30 15.93 -11.33
N GLY A 176 9.83 15.59 -12.56
CA GLY A 176 9.21 16.50 -13.49
C GLY A 176 10.18 17.30 -14.36
N LYS A 177 11.49 17.23 -14.12
CA LYS A 177 12.48 17.86 -15.01
C LYS A 177 12.53 17.11 -16.34
N ARG A 178 12.69 17.86 -17.42
CA ARG A 178 12.78 17.33 -18.78
C ARG A 178 14.14 17.64 -19.40
N TYR A 179 14.53 16.85 -20.38
CA TYR A 179 15.70 17.09 -21.22
C TYR A 179 15.37 16.67 -22.67
N GLU A 180 16.09 17.21 -23.63
CA GLU A 180 15.99 16.77 -25.02
C GLU A 180 16.89 15.54 -25.22
N ASN A 181 16.30 14.48 -25.78
CA ASN A 181 17.03 13.30 -26.17
C ASN A 181 17.78 13.54 -27.51
N SER A 182 18.56 12.56 -27.97
CA SER A 182 19.29 12.62 -29.23
C SER A 182 18.41 12.80 -30.48
N ASN A 183 17.11 12.56 -30.37
CA ASN A 183 16.13 12.74 -31.44
C ASN A 183 15.40 14.10 -31.37
N GLY A 184 15.76 14.99 -30.43
CA GLY A 184 15.10 16.28 -30.22
C GLY A 184 13.78 16.20 -29.47
N GLU A 185 13.45 15.05 -28.84
CA GLU A 185 12.20 14.89 -28.10
C GLU A 185 12.40 15.29 -26.63
N SER A 186 11.42 16.02 -26.07
CA SER A 186 11.41 16.40 -24.67
C SER A 186 10.95 15.22 -23.81
N VAL A 187 11.84 14.57 -23.10
CA VAL A 187 11.58 13.42 -22.25
C VAL A 187 11.82 13.73 -20.76
N LEU A 188 11.08 13.04 -19.89
CA LEU A 188 11.23 13.19 -18.44
C LEU A 188 12.55 12.61 -17.98
N LYS A 189 13.25 13.36 -17.13
CA LYS A 189 14.50 12.89 -16.52
C LYS A 189 14.19 11.99 -15.34
N VAL A 190 14.64 10.73 -15.43
CA VAL A 190 14.61 9.80 -14.30
C VAL A 190 15.57 10.29 -13.22
N ASN A 191 15.09 10.39 -11.98
CA ASN A 191 15.88 10.78 -10.82
C ASN A 191 15.74 9.81 -9.64
N ASP A 192 14.76 8.92 -9.67
CA ASP A 192 14.60 7.80 -8.75
C ASP A 192 14.46 6.51 -9.58
N TYR A 193 15.56 5.73 -9.59
CA TYR A 193 15.67 4.56 -10.47
C TYR A 193 14.91 3.37 -9.91
N LYS A 194 14.52 2.47 -10.83
CA LYS A 194 13.89 1.21 -10.49
C LYS A 194 14.74 0.43 -9.49
N ARG A 195 14.08 -0.16 -8.54
CA ARG A 195 14.69 -0.96 -7.50
C ARG A 195 13.79 -2.10 -7.07
N SER A 196 14.39 -3.13 -6.55
CA SER A 196 13.69 -4.19 -5.83
C SER A 196 14.33 -4.43 -4.47
N ARG A 197 13.57 -5.09 -3.61
CA ARG A 197 14.01 -5.46 -2.28
C ARG A 197 13.50 -6.86 -1.95
N ILE A 198 14.39 -7.66 -1.39
CA ILE A 198 14.01 -8.91 -0.72
C ILE A 198 14.13 -8.69 0.77
N THR A 199 13.08 -9.01 1.50
CA THR A 199 13.06 -8.99 2.97
C THR A 199 12.79 -10.39 3.47
N SER A 200 13.64 -10.92 4.34
CA SER A 200 13.36 -12.12 5.14
C SER A 200 13.22 -11.73 6.59
N GLY A 201 12.34 -12.38 7.32
CA GLY A 201 12.08 -12.02 8.70
C GLY A 201 11.59 -13.15 9.57
N ILE A 202 11.78 -12.96 10.88
CA ILE A 202 11.22 -13.80 11.94
C ILE A 202 10.51 -12.89 12.92
N THR A 203 9.28 -13.26 13.30
CA THR A 203 8.54 -12.61 14.38
C THR A 203 8.34 -13.62 15.51
N LEU A 204 8.75 -13.24 16.73
CA LEU A 204 8.51 -13.98 17.95
C LEU A 204 7.35 -13.32 18.70
N SER A 205 6.23 -14.03 18.83
CA SER A 205 5.03 -13.53 19.51
C SER A 205 4.92 -14.17 20.90
N PHE A 206 4.88 -13.32 21.91
CA PHE A 206 4.80 -13.72 23.31
C PHE A 206 3.39 -13.49 23.88
N ALA A 207 2.96 -14.41 24.76
CA ALA A 207 1.73 -14.31 25.53
C ALA A 207 1.93 -13.61 26.88
N LYS A 208 0.85 -13.68 27.68
CA LYS A 208 0.86 -13.22 29.07
C LYS A 208 2.13 -13.69 29.85
N PRO A 209 2.65 -12.88 30.77
CA PRO A 209 2.08 -11.61 31.23
C PRO A 209 2.29 -10.42 30.29
N PHE A 210 3.24 -10.48 29.38
CA PHE A 210 3.54 -9.40 28.44
C PHE A 210 3.20 -9.85 27.01
N ILE A 211 2.12 -9.30 26.45
CA ILE A 211 1.79 -9.49 25.03
C ILE A 211 2.73 -8.60 24.23
N SER A 212 3.66 -9.21 23.50
CA SER A 212 4.65 -8.49 22.72
C SER A 212 5.09 -9.27 21.49
N ASP A 213 5.48 -8.56 20.44
CA ASP A 213 6.12 -9.10 19.25
C ASP A 213 7.54 -8.56 19.12
N VAL A 214 8.50 -9.46 18.94
CA VAL A 214 9.87 -9.12 18.54
C VAL A 214 10.03 -9.47 17.07
N ARG A 215 10.34 -8.47 16.23
CA ARG A 215 10.50 -8.63 14.78
C ARG A 215 11.96 -8.42 14.39
N ILE A 216 12.52 -9.40 13.71
CA ILE A 216 13.90 -9.37 13.19
C ILE A 216 13.79 -9.49 11.68
N ASN A 217 14.27 -8.48 10.95
CA ASN A 217 14.20 -8.44 9.50
C ASN A 217 15.59 -8.22 8.90
N PHE A 218 15.87 -8.96 7.84
CA PHE A 218 17.00 -8.74 6.96
C PHE A 218 16.50 -8.25 5.62
N GLU A 219 17.06 -7.15 5.11
CA GLU A 219 16.66 -6.55 3.84
C GLU A 219 17.86 -6.43 2.91
N LYS A 220 17.67 -6.84 1.65
CA LYS A 220 18.64 -6.64 0.58
C LYS A 220 17.99 -5.87 -0.57
N TYR A 221 18.60 -4.73 -0.92
CA TYR A 221 18.17 -3.88 -2.01
C TYR A 221 18.95 -4.19 -3.28
N PHE A 222 18.28 -4.10 -4.42
CA PHE A 222 18.86 -4.21 -5.75
C PHE A 222 18.45 -2.97 -6.53
N TYR A 223 19.44 -2.23 -7.00
CA TYR A 223 19.26 -0.99 -7.76
C TYR A 223 19.64 -1.21 -9.23
N ALA A 224 19.02 -0.44 -10.15
CA ALA A 224 19.51 -0.39 -11.52
C ALA A 224 20.95 0.18 -11.55
N LYS A 225 21.77 -0.24 -12.54
CA LYS A 225 23.20 0.11 -12.62
C LYS A 225 23.52 1.62 -12.60
N ASN A 226 22.54 2.48 -12.93
CA ASN A 226 22.72 3.94 -13.00
C ASN A 226 22.20 4.68 -11.75
N SER A 227 22.01 3.98 -10.64
CA SER A 227 21.47 4.55 -9.39
C SER A 227 22.54 4.89 -8.35
N ILE A 228 23.82 4.96 -8.75
CA ILE A 228 24.96 5.37 -7.92
C ILE A 228 25.53 6.68 -8.46
#